data_146d8695cb89ffef1c6a5760c1410e4b
#
_entry.id   146d8695cb89ffef1c6a5760c1410e4b
#
_cell.length_a   1.000
_cell.length_b   1.000
_cell.length_c   1.000
_cell.angle_alpha   90.00
_cell.angle_beta   90.00
_cell.angle_gamma   90.00
#
_symmetry.space_group_name_H-M   'P 1'
#
loop_
_entity.id
_entity.type
_entity.pdbx_description
1 polymer ?
#
loop_
_entity_poly.entity_id
_entity_poly.type
_entity_poly.pdbx_seq_one_letter_code
_entity_poly.pdbx_strand_id
1 'polypeptide(L)'
;MKYKTQLAIPRTRTLPTFFTPTPHAAKKFVEFFTVNIRNPNTRKAYTWAVSEFATWCDQHGLLSLQTIEPVHVATYIETLQRRMAPPSVKQHLAAIRMLFDWLVVGQVIPTNPASSVRGPKYSTKKGKAPVLTAEEARMLLDAIDVKTLVGLRDRALIGLMVY
;
A
#
# COMPACT_ATOMS: atom_id res chain seq x y z
N MET A 1 -4.57 -35.40 -12.14
CA MET A 1 -4.04 -34.22 -12.86
C MET A 1 -3.40 -33.29 -11.84
N LYS A 2 -2.05 -33.24 -11.79
CA LYS A 2 -1.30 -32.42 -10.83
C LYS A 2 -0.98 -31.08 -11.47
N TYR A 3 -1.62 -30.00 -11.05
CA TYR A 3 -1.24 -28.64 -11.46
C TYR A 3 0.05 -28.27 -10.74
N LYS A 4 1.18 -28.33 -11.44
CA LYS A 4 2.42 -27.68 -11.04
C LYS A 4 2.25 -26.18 -11.31
N THR A 5 1.85 -25.42 -10.30
CA THR A 5 1.98 -23.96 -10.33
C THR A 5 3.48 -23.64 -10.19
N GLN A 6 4.16 -23.43 -11.29
CA GLN A 6 5.49 -22.82 -11.29
C GLN A 6 5.31 -21.38 -10.80
N LEU A 7 5.71 -21.16 -9.55
CA LEU A 7 5.96 -19.82 -9.03
C LEU A 7 7.11 -19.24 -9.85
N ALA A 8 6.77 -18.39 -10.83
CA ALA A 8 7.75 -17.56 -11.52
C ALA A 8 8.40 -16.67 -10.46
N ILE A 9 9.63 -17.00 -10.09
CA ILE A 9 10.51 -16.14 -9.29
C ILE A 9 10.65 -14.85 -10.09
N PRO A 10 10.18 -13.68 -9.59
CA PRO A 10 10.41 -12.44 -10.32
C PRO A 10 11.93 -12.26 -10.43
N ARG A 11 12.37 -11.94 -11.67
CA ARG A 11 13.76 -11.57 -11.98
C ARG A 11 14.31 -10.73 -10.83
N THR A 12 15.47 -11.09 -10.31
CA THR A 12 16.25 -10.36 -9.32
C THR A 12 16.32 -8.89 -9.75
N ARG A 13 15.41 -8.07 -9.26
CA ARG A 13 15.53 -6.63 -9.38
C ARG A 13 16.73 -6.26 -8.54
N THR A 14 17.83 -5.93 -9.19
CA THR A 14 18.95 -5.26 -8.53
C THR A 14 18.38 -4.10 -7.74
N LEU A 15 18.77 -3.98 -6.48
CA LEU A 15 18.40 -2.82 -5.66
C LEU A 15 18.79 -1.57 -6.44
N PRO A 16 17.89 -0.57 -6.58
CA PRO A 16 18.25 0.65 -7.27
C PRO A 16 19.46 1.26 -6.61
N THR A 17 20.52 1.50 -7.37
CA THR A 17 21.80 2.09 -6.89
C THR A 17 21.56 3.39 -6.13
N PHE A 18 20.52 4.09 -6.51
CA PHE A 18 19.98 5.28 -5.87
C PHE A 18 19.74 5.14 -4.35
N PHE A 19 19.15 4.01 -3.89
CA PHE A 19 18.90 3.78 -2.46
C PHE A 19 20.07 3.11 -1.73
N THR A 20 21.13 2.79 -2.42
CA THR A 20 22.26 2.03 -1.88
C THR A 20 23.62 2.70 -2.09
N PRO A 21 23.74 4.04 -1.87
CA PRO A 21 24.99 4.76 -2.11
C PRO A 21 26.13 4.30 -1.17
N THR A 22 25.77 3.73 -0.01
CA THR A 22 26.71 3.19 0.96
C THR A 22 26.24 1.83 1.47
N PRO A 23 27.13 0.96 2.00
CA PRO A 23 26.72 -0.31 2.63
C PRO A 23 25.72 -0.10 3.78
N HIS A 24 25.85 0.99 4.52
CA HIS A 24 24.91 1.35 5.59
C HIS A 24 23.53 1.67 5.03
N ALA A 25 23.42 2.50 3.99
CA ALA A 25 22.16 2.81 3.33
C ALA A 25 21.49 1.56 2.74
N ALA A 26 22.29 0.71 2.08
CA ALA A 26 21.81 -0.56 1.54
C ALA A 26 21.21 -1.46 2.64
N LYS A 27 21.90 -1.59 3.78
CA LYS A 27 21.39 -2.34 4.93
C LYS A 27 20.07 -1.76 5.44
N LYS A 28 19.99 -0.44 5.64
CA LYS A 28 18.78 0.23 6.11
C LYS A 28 17.62 0.10 5.13
N PHE A 29 17.89 0.14 3.83
CA PHE A 29 16.89 -0.08 2.80
C PHE A 29 16.31 -1.51 2.85
N VAL A 30 17.14 -2.53 3.00
CA VAL A 30 16.68 -3.92 3.15
C VAL A 30 15.91 -4.11 4.47
N GLU A 31 16.42 -3.55 5.57
CA GLU A 31 15.76 -3.60 6.88
C GLU A 31 14.36 -2.98 6.85
N PHE A 32 14.15 -1.91 6.09
CA PHE A 32 12.83 -1.30 5.92
C PHE A 32 11.77 -2.31 5.50
N PHE A 33 12.04 -3.13 4.49
CA PHE A 33 11.07 -4.12 4.00
C PHE A 33 10.98 -5.38 4.86
N THR A 34 12.04 -5.74 5.58
CA THR A 34 12.08 -7.00 6.33
C THR A 34 11.67 -6.84 7.79
N VAL A 35 12.11 -5.76 8.42
CA VAL A 35 11.88 -5.49 9.86
C VAL A 35 10.65 -4.64 10.09
N ASN A 36 10.50 -3.56 9.31
CA ASN A 36 9.44 -2.57 9.54
C ASN A 36 8.09 -3.01 8.98
N ILE A 37 8.05 -3.71 7.84
CA ILE A 37 6.80 -4.12 7.19
C ILE A 37 6.58 -5.63 7.38
N ARG A 38 5.74 -6.00 8.37
CA ARG A 38 5.47 -7.40 8.68
C ARG A 38 4.49 -8.08 7.71
N ASN A 39 3.46 -7.35 7.24
CA ASN A 39 2.46 -7.92 6.34
C ASN A 39 3.05 -8.11 4.93
N PRO A 40 3.05 -9.35 4.37
CA PRO A 40 3.62 -9.63 3.05
C PRO A 40 2.95 -8.85 1.90
N ASN A 41 1.64 -8.62 1.97
CA ASN A 41 0.91 -7.88 0.93
C ASN A 41 1.27 -6.39 0.96
N THR A 42 1.37 -5.80 2.15
CA THR A 42 1.84 -4.42 2.32
C THR A 42 3.27 -4.27 1.85
N ARG A 43 4.14 -5.24 2.20
CA ARG A 43 5.54 -5.27 1.75
C ARG A 43 5.62 -5.27 0.22
N LYS A 44 4.86 -6.14 -0.46
CA LYS A 44 4.82 -6.22 -1.92
C LYS A 44 4.37 -4.90 -2.54
N ALA A 45 3.30 -4.30 -2.02
CA ALA A 45 2.77 -3.03 -2.51
C ALA A 45 3.76 -1.87 -2.31
N TYR A 46 4.43 -1.81 -1.16
CA TYR A 46 5.42 -0.76 -0.86
C TYR A 46 6.71 -0.95 -1.65
N THR A 47 7.16 -2.19 -1.82
CA THR A 47 8.31 -2.48 -2.70
C THR A 47 8.04 -2.00 -4.12
N TRP A 48 6.85 -2.24 -4.63
CA TRP A 48 6.46 -1.76 -5.96
C TRP A 48 6.45 -0.23 -6.02
N ALA A 49 5.81 0.45 -5.07
CA ALA A 49 5.73 1.91 -5.02
C ALA A 49 7.11 2.57 -4.95
N VAL A 50 8.00 2.04 -4.11
CA VAL A 50 9.37 2.52 -3.97
C VAL A 50 10.19 2.28 -5.24
N SER A 51 10.03 1.12 -5.88
CA SER A 51 10.71 0.83 -7.15
C SER A 51 10.27 1.74 -8.29
N GLU A 52 8.98 2.06 -8.37
CA GLU A 52 8.44 3.03 -9.33
C GLU A 52 9.03 4.44 -9.10
N PHE A 53 9.11 4.86 -7.84
CA PHE A 53 9.72 6.14 -7.49
C PHE A 53 11.21 6.19 -7.85
N ALA A 54 11.96 5.12 -7.55
CA ALA A 54 13.38 5.03 -7.93
C ALA A 54 13.58 5.12 -9.44
N THR A 55 12.78 4.40 -10.21
CA THR A 55 12.83 4.46 -11.68
C THR A 55 12.53 5.88 -12.19
N TRP A 56 11.54 6.55 -11.59
CA TRP A 56 11.24 7.93 -11.93
C TRP A 56 12.41 8.86 -11.61
N CYS A 57 13.06 8.71 -10.46
CA CYS A 57 14.24 9.47 -10.08
C CYS A 57 15.38 9.28 -11.09
N ASP A 58 15.67 8.03 -11.46
CA ASP A 58 16.71 7.71 -12.46
C ASP A 58 16.42 8.40 -13.81
N GLN A 59 15.17 8.37 -14.27
CA GLN A 59 14.73 9.02 -15.51
C GLN A 59 14.87 10.55 -15.49
N HIS A 60 14.87 11.16 -14.30
CA HIS A 60 15.01 12.60 -14.11
C HIS A 60 16.41 13.03 -13.65
N GLY A 61 17.40 12.12 -13.71
CA GLY A 61 18.79 12.42 -13.37
C GLY A 61 19.04 12.61 -11.87
N LEU A 62 18.13 12.20 -11.00
CA LEU A 62 18.31 12.24 -9.56
C LEU A 62 19.07 11.00 -9.11
N LEU A 63 20.37 11.14 -8.98
CA LEU A 63 21.29 9.99 -8.73
C LEU A 63 21.61 9.78 -7.25
N SER A 64 21.17 10.65 -6.35
CA SER A 64 21.48 10.61 -4.92
C SER A 64 20.27 10.88 -4.04
N LEU A 65 20.18 10.17 -2.91
CA LEU A 65 19.14 10.41 -1.89
C LEU A 65 19.18 11.84 -1.32
N GLN A 66 20.38 12.40 -1.21
CA GLN A 66 20.61 13.73 -0.66
C GLN A 66 20.12 14.86 -1.57
N THR A 67 19.97 14.59 -2.87
CA THR A 67 19.49 15.57 -3.85
C THR A 67 17.97 15.59 -3.98
N ILE A 68 17.27 14.70 -3.30
CA ILE A 68 15.80 14.68 -3.33
C ILE A 68 15.26 15.79 -2.43
N GLU A 69 14.52 16.67 -3.06
CA GLU A 69 13.80 17.76 -2.42
C GLU A 69 12.27 17.49 -2.45
N PRO A 70 11.50 18.19 -1.61
CA PRO A 70 10.03 18.08 -1.63
C PRO A 70 9.39 18.32 -3.00
N VAL A 71 9.96 19.18 -3.83
CA VAL A 71 9.48 19.46 -5.19
C VAL A 71 9.57 18.21 -6.08
N HIS A 72 10.62 17.42 -5.97
CA HIS A 72 10.77 16.18 -6.75
C HIS A 72 9.69 15.15 -6.36
N VAL A 73 9.44 14.98 -5.06
CA VAL A 73 8.39 14.10 -4.59
C VAL A 73 7.00 14.61 -5.03
N ALA A 74 6.75 15.92 -4.93
CA ALA A 74 5.49 16.52 -5.37
C ALA A 74 5.24 16.28 -6.87
N THR A 75 6.25 16.53 -7.72
CA THR A 75 6.17 16.32 -9.18
C THR A 75 5.89 14.84 -9.51
N TYR A 76 6.55 13.91 -8.80
CA TYR A 76 6.26 12.49 -8.94
C TYR A 76 4.80 12.18 -8.60
N ILE A 77 4.28 12.69 -7.49
CA ILE A 77 2.90 12.48 -7.08
C ILE A 77 1.91 13.06 -8.09
N GLU A 78 2.17 14.22 -8.66
CA GLU A 78 1.36 14.80 -9.74
C GLU A 78 1.36 13.92 -10.99
N THR A 79 2.52 13.37 -11.36
CA THR A 79 2.63 12.41 -12.46
C THR A 79 1.78 11.16 -12.22
N LEU A 80 1.75 10.65 -10.99
CA LEU A 80 0.91 9.52 -10.62
C LEU A 80 -0.59 9.84 -10.69
N GLN A 81 -1.00 11.06 -10.30
CA GLN A 81 -2.41 11.47 -10.33
C GLN A 81 -3.01 11.44 -11.75
N ARG A 82 -2.19 11.59 -12.78
CA ARG A 82 -2.63 11.52 -14.19
C ARG A 82 -2.92 10.08 -14.66
N ARG A 83 -2.35 9.07 -13.99
CA ARG A 83 -2.42 7.66 -14.45
C ARG A 83 -3.03 6.69 -13.45
N MET A 84 -3.22 7.10 -12.20
CA MET A 84 -3.69 6.23 -11.13
C MET A 84 -4.86 6.83 -10.36
N ALA A 85 -5.70 5.94 -9.80
CA ALA A 85 -6.78 6.35 -8.90
C ALA A 85 -6.22 6.95 -7.60
N PRO A 86 -6.91 7.94 -6.99
CA PRO A 86 -6.45 8.64 -5.78
C PRO A 86 -6.02 7.74 -4.61
N PRO A 87 -6.69 6.60 -4.30
CA PRO A 87 -6.24 5.69 -3.26
C PRO A 87 -4.86 5.09 -3.53
N SER A 88 -4.57 4.73 -4.80
CA SER A 88 -3.27 4.19 -5.21
C SER A 88 -2.16 5.23 -5.07
N VAL A 89 -2.43 6.48 -5.47
CA VAL A 89 -1.49 7.60 -5.31
C VAL A 89 -1.19 7.84 -3.82
N LYS A 90 -2.22 7.79 -2.95
CA LYS A 90 -2.02 7.89 -1.49
C LYS A 90 -1.16 6.76 -0.95
N GLN A 91 -1.33 5.54 -1.46
CA GLN A 91 -0.51 4.39 -1.07
C GLN A 91 0.96 4.57 -1.47
N HIS A 92 1.23 5.06 -2.69
CA HIS A 92 2.59 5.39 -3.13
C HIS A 92 3.23 6.44 -2.22
N LEU A 93 2.53 7.54 -1.95
CA LEU A 93 3.04 8.60 -1.07
C LEU A 93 3.28 8.09 0.35
N ALA A 94 2.41 7.23 0.88
CA ALA A 94 2.59 6.62 2.20
C ALA A 94 3.84 5.72 2.24
N ALA A 95 4.08 4.92 1.22
CA ALA A 95 5.26 4.07 1.11
C ALA A 95 6.56 4.89 1.06
N ILE A 96 6.56 5.96 0.26
CA ILE A 96 7.72 6.88 0.12
C ILE A 96 8.01 7.61 1.44
N ARG A 97 6.97 8.15 2.10
CA ARG A 97 7.13 8.82 3.40
C ARG A 97 7.71 7.87 4.45
N MET A 98 7.15 6.68 4.56
CA MET A 98 7.60 5.68 5.53
C MET A 98 9.04 5.24 5.29
N LEU A 99 9.45 5.09 4.01
CA LEU A 99 10.84 4.81 3.67
C LEU A 99 11.77 5.93 4.09
N PHE A 100 11.44 7.18 3.74
CA PHE A 100 12.27 8.33 4.10
C PHE A 100 12.33 8.55 5.62
N ASP A 101 11.23 8.37 6.36
CA ASP A 101 11.24 8.40 7.82
C ASP A 101 12.19 7.34 8.40
N TRP A 102 12.17 6.13 7.86
CA TRP A 102 13.11 5.07 8.25
C TRP A 102 14.56 5.41 7.97
N LEU A 103 14.84 6.05 6.80
CA LEU A 103 16.19 6.49 6.43
C LEU A 103 16.69 7.65 7.32
N VAL A 104 15.80 8.53 7.75
CA VAL A 104 16.13 9.60 8.74
C VAL A 104 16.47 8.99 10.09
N VAL A 105 15.65 8.10 10.62
CA VAL A 105 15.92 7.38 11.87
C VAL A 105 17.22 6.58 11.78
N GLY A 106 17.50 6.00 10.60
CA GLY A 106 18.74 5.29 10.30
C GLY A 106 19.96 6.19 10.03
N GLN A 107 19.82 7.52 10.15
CA GLN A 107 20.90 8.50 9.90
C GLN A 107 21.54 8.41 8.50
N VAL A 108 20.73 8.01 7.51
CA VAL A 108 21.14 7.98 6.08
C VAL A 108 20.94 9.33 5.43
N ILE A 109 19.85 10.03 5.80
CA ILE A 109 19.51 11.38 5.35
C ILE A 109 19.10 12.24 6.55
N PRO A 110 19.28 13.56 6.49
CA PRO A 110 18.98 14.43 7.63
C PRO A 110 17.47 14.71 7.81
N THR A 111 16.70 14.75 6.73
CA THR A 111 15.27 15.12 6.75
C THR A 111 14.48 14.29 5.74
N ASN A 112 13.17 14.13 5.99
CA ASN A 112 12.28 13.45 5.07
C ASN A 112 11.71 14.42 4.02
N PRO A 113 12.10 14.33 2.72
CA PRO A 113 11.63 15.22 1.68
C PRO A 113 10.15 15.02 1.31
N ALA A 114 9.56 13.88 1.72
CA ALA A 114 8.15 13.59 1.44
C ALA A 114 7.20 14.07 2.55
N SER A 115 7.72 14.56 3.69
CA SER A 115 6.92 14.90 4.88
C SER A 115 5.89 15.99 4.60
N SER A 116 6.28 17.05 3.88
CA SER A 116 5.44 18.21 3.55
C SER A 116 4.55 18.00 2.32
N VAL A 117 4.81 16.99 1.50
CA VAL A 117 4.08 16.75 0.25
C VAL A 117 2.66 16.25 0.53
N ARG A 118 1.67 16.86 -0.08
CA ARG A 118 0.26 16.47 0.08
C ARG A 118 -0.19 15.56 -1.06
N GLY A 119 -0.89 14.48 -0.73
CA GLY A 119 -1.53 13.62 -1.71
C GLY A 119 -2.90 14.16 -2.16
N PRO A 120 -3.53 13.51 -3.16
CA PRO A 120 -4.85 13.89 -3.65
C PRO A 120 -5.89 13.84 -2.54
N LYS A 121 -6.85 14.78 -2.55
CA LYS A 121 -8.03 14.72 -1.70
C LYS A 121 -8.89 13.53 -2.16
N TYR A 122 -9.19 12.64 -1.26
CA TYR A 122 -10.06 11.50 -1.52
C TYR A 122 -10.88 11.19 -0.28
N SER A 123 -12.18 11.23 -0.44
CA SER A 123 -13.14 10.85 0.59
C SER A 123 -14.25 10.03 -0.07
N THR A 124 -14.57 8.88 0.50
CA THR A 124 -15.69 8.06 0.05
C THR A 124 -16.81 8.24 1.05
N LYS A 125 -17.85 8.97 0.64
CA LYS A 125 -19.05 9.21 1.49
C LYS A 125 -19.98 7.99 1.57
N LYS A 126 -19.91 7.07 0.58
CA LYS A 126 -20.67 5.81 0.58
C LYS A 126 -19.70 4.64 0.42
N GLY A 127 -19.90 3.58 1.19
CA GLY A 127 -19.24 2.29 0.99
C GLY A 127 -19.50 1.78 -0.45
N LYS A 128 -18.55 1.02 -1.00
CA LYS A 128 -18.73 0.36 -2.32
C LYS A 128 -19.56 -0.91 -2.20
N ALA A 129 -19.72 -1.46 -1.00
CA ALA A 129 -20.55 -2.63 -0.79
C ALA A 129 -22.03 -2.23 -0.94
N PRO A 130 -22.81 -3.03 -1.67
CA PRO A 130 -24.26 -2.83 -1.71
C PRO A 130 -24.81 -2.97 -0.27
N VAL A 131 -25.69 -2.06 0.11
CA VAL A 131 -26.41 -2.11 1.38
C VAL A 131 -27.74 -2.74 1.07
N LEU A 132 -28.11 -3.76 1.83
CA LEU A 132 -29.43 -4.40 1.71
C LEU A 132 -30.53 -3.40 2.03
N THR A 133 -31.60 -3.42 1.26
CA THR A 133 -32.84 -2.75 1.65
C THR A 133 -33.48 -3.46 2.84
N ALA A 134 -34.43 -2.81 3.49
CA ALA A 134 -35.16 -3.43 4.62
C ALA A 134 -35.87 -4.72 4.22
N GLU A 135 -36.41 -4.77 3.00
CA GLU A 135 -37.07 -5.93 2.41
C GLU A 135 -36.08 -7.07 2.15
N GLU A 136 -34.94 -6.77 1.52
CA GLU A 136 -33.88 -7.75 1.25
C GLU A 136 -33.29 -8.32 2.56
N ALA A 137 -33.10 -7.46 3.56
CA ALA A 137 -32.62 -7.88 4.88
C ALA A 137 -33.63 -8.83 5.58
N ARG A 138 -34.92 -8.53 5.47
CA ARG A 138 -35.98 -9.39 5.99
C ARG A 138 -36.02 -10.73 5.25
N MET A 139 -35.99 -10.72 3.92
CA MET A 139 -35.95 -11.94 3.12
C MET A 139 -34.74 -12.81 3.46
N LEU A 140 -33.56 -12.20 3.65
CA LEU A 140 -32.38 -12.92 4.07
C LEU A 140 -32.57 -13.61 5.41
N LEU A 141 -33.11 -12.90 6.42
CA LEU A 141 -33.35 -13.47 7.74
C LEU A 141 -34.42 -14.58 7.73
N ASP A 142 -35.45 -14.44 6.91
CA ASP A 142 -36.54 -15.41 6.80
C ASP A 142 -36.14 -16.66 6.01
N ALA A 143 -35.13 -16.59 5.15
CA ALA A 143 -34.58 -17.72 4.41
C ALA A 143 -33.74 -18.66 5.29
N ILE A 144 -33.34 -18.24 6.51
CA ILE A 144 -32.52 -19.07 7.40
C ILE A 144 -33.41 -20.07 8.13
N ASP A 145 -33.07 -21.37 7.99
CA ASP A 145 -33.78 -22.45 8.70
C ASP A 145 -33.52 -22.42 10.20
N VAL A 146 -34.48 -21.94 10.95
CA VAL A 146 -34.43 -21.84 12.42
C VAL A 146 -34.72 -23.14 13.17
N LYS A 147 -34.98 -24.24 12.47
CA LYS A 147 -35.17 -25.56 13.10
C LYS A 147 -33.87 -26.20 13.56
N THR A 148 -32.73 -25.69 13.11
CA THR A 148 -31.40 -26.13 13.50
C THR A 148 -30.74 -25.13 14.47
N LEU A 149 -29.88 -25.64 15.38
CA LEU A 149 -29.10 -24.78 16.28
C LEU A 149 -28.17 -23.84 15.50
N VAL A 150 -27.63 -24.29 14.36
CA VAL A 150 -26.79 -23.49 13.48
C VAL A 150 -27.60 -22.37 12.86
N GLY A 151 -28.77 -22.65 12.34
CA GLY A 151 -29.65 -21.63 11.75
C GLY A 151 -30.13 -20.59 12.78
N LEU A 152 -30.44 -21.00 14.00
CA LEU A 152 -30.77 -20.06 15.09
C LEU A 152 -29.59 -19.13 15.39
N ARG A 153 -28.38 -19.68 15.50
CA ARG A 153 -27.17 -18.89 15.70
C ARG A 153 -26.93 -17.90 14.55
N ASP A 154 -27.03 -18.38 13.32
CA ASP A 154 -26.74 -17.59 12.12
C ASP A 154 -27.77 -16.48 11.95
N ARG A 155 -29.07 -16.76 12.20
CA ARG A 155 -30.14 -15.74 12.19
C ARG A 155 -29.90 -14.67 13.26
N ALA A 156 -29.47 -15.06 14.47
CA ALA A 156 -29.16 -14.12 15.55
C ALA A 156 -27.96 -13.21 15.21
N LEU A 157 -26.88 -13.80 14.68
CA LEU A 157 -25.67 -13.05 14.30
C LEU A 157 -25.95 -12.08 13.15
N ILE A 158 -26.62 -12.54 12.10
CA ILE A 158 -26.96 -11.70 10.94
C ILE A 158 -27.96 -10.62 11.34
N GLY A 159 -28.95 -10.95 12.17
CA GLY A 159 -29.90 -9.97 12.70
C GLY A 159 -29.21 -8.84 13.47
N LEU A 160 -28.20 -9.16 14.30
CA LEU A 160 -27.42 -8.17 15.02
C LEU A 160 -26.57 -7.27 14.10
N MET A 161 -26.15 -7.78 12.93
CA MET A 161 -25.37 -6.99 11.96
C MET A 161 -26.23 -6.10 11.07
N VAL A 162 -27.51 -6.43 10.89
CA VAL A 162 -28.46 -5.73 9.99
C VAL A 162 -29.25 -4.64 10.72
N TYR A 163 -29.47 -4.79 12.03
CA TYR A 163 -30.17 -3.87 12.92
C TYR A 163 -29.19 -3.19 13.90
#